data_dcdae5bc5e9fb2c2934e7cb57733f5bc
#
_entry.id   dcdae5bc5e9fb2c2934e7cb57733f5bc
#
_cell.length_a   1.000
_cell.length_b   1.000
_cell.length_c   1.000
_cell.angle_alpha   90.00
_cell.angle_beta   90.00
_cell.angle_gamma   90.00
#
_symmetry.space_group_name_H-M   'P 1'
#
loop_
_entity.id
_entity.type
_entity.pdbx_description
1 polymer ?
#
loop_
_entity_poly.entity_id
_entity_poly.type
_entity_poly.pdbx_seq_one_letter_code
_entity_poly.pdbx_strand_id
1 'polypeptide(L)'
;KVGNLDSMRTWSDVRDAVRAYYLLVTSNPISGEYYNIGGTHTCTVRKMLEHLISISTCKDIKVEIDPERLRPIDADLQIPDTTKFTSHTGWKPEITFEQTMEDLLNYWREQVKSGRRYLNR
;
A
#
# COMPACT_ATOMS: atom_id res chain seq x y z
N LYS A 1 -11.96 13.66 -4.99
CA LYS A 1 -10.81 14.36 -5.56
C LYS A 1 -9.53 13.61 -5.25
N VAL A 2 -8.64 13.43 -6.24
CA VAL A 2 -7.40 12.63 -6.17
C VAL A 2 -6.21 13.43 -6.74
N GLY A 3 -4.98 12.96 -6.49
CA GLY A 3 -3.75 13.49 -7.08
C GLY A 3 -3.33 12.70 -8.33
N ASN A 4 -2.01 12.44 -8.47
CA ASN A 4 -1.45 11.70 -9.58
C ASN A 4 -1.91 10.23 -9.55
N LEU A 5 -2.60 9.81 -10.60
CA LEU A 5 -3.10 8.44 -10.76
C LEU A 5 -2.17 7.54 -11.59
N ASP A 6 -1.20 8.12 -12.29
CA ASP A 6 -0.41 7.41 -13.29
C ASP A 6 0.91 6.87 -12.72
N SER A 7 1.29 7.31 -11.52
CA SER A 7 2.45 6.76 -10.81
C SER A 7 2.29 5.28 -10.55
N MET A 8 3.31 4.50 -10.87
CA MET A 8 3.38 3.07 -10.62
C MET A 8 4.01 2.80 -9.25
N ARG A 9 3.38 1.96 -8.44
CA ARG A 9 3.80 1.63 -7.08
C ARG A 9 3.73 0.13 -6.84
N THR A 10 4.63 -0.36 -6.01
CA THR A 10 4.50 -1.69 -5.43
C THR A 10 3.69 -1.59 -4.14
N TRP A 11 2.59 -2.31 -4.09
CA TRP A 11 1.67 -2.34 -2.97
C TRP A 11 2.04 -3.46 -2.00
N SER A 12 2.04 -3.14 -0.72
CA SER A 12 2.35 -4.09 0.35
C SER A 12 1.35 -3.95 1.48
N ASP A 13 0.96 -5.06 2.07
CA ASP A 13 0.12 -5.06 3.26
C ASP A 13 0.95 -4.64 4.49
N VAL A 14 0.37 -3.81 5.34
CA VAL A 14 1.03 -3.34 6.56
C VAL A 14 1.36 -4.48 7.52
N ARG A 15 0.56 -5.55 7.54
CA ARG A 15 0.79 -6.73 8.39
C ARG A 15 2.04 -7.47 7.95
N ASP A 16 2.30 -7.56 6.64
CA ASP A 16 3.55 -8.11 6.10
C ASP A 16 4.75 -7.22 6.44
N ALA A 17 4.58 -5.89 6.39
CA ALA A 17 5.62 -4.95 6.79
C ALA A 17 5.96 -5.07 8.29
N VAL A 18 4.97 -5.19 9.16
CA VAL A 18 5.17 -5.40 10.60
C VAL A 18 5.91 -6.72 10.86
N ARG A 19 5.54 -7.79 10.15
CA ARG A 19 6.24 -9.08 10.24
C ARG A 19 7.68 -8.97 9.76
N ALA A 20 7.96 -8.17 8.72
CA ALA A 20 9.33 -7.89 8.31
C ALA A 20 10.14 -7.19 9.40
N TYR A 21 9.59 -6.17 10.06
CA TYR A 21 10.28 -5.52 11.20
C TYR A 21 10.55 -6.48 12.35
N TYR A 22 9.60 -7.37 12.66
CA TYR A 22 9.82 -8.39 13.67
C TYR A 22 10.99 -9.31 13.30
N LEU A 23 11.02 -9.82 12.07
CA LEU A 23 12.09 -10.67 11.58
C LEU A 23 13.44 -9.94 11.53
N LEU A 24 13.46 -8.65 11.18
CA LEU A 24 14.67 -7.85 11.14
C LEU A 24 15.40 -7.86 12.49
N VAL A 25 14.67 -7.86 13.60
CA VAL A 25 15.28 -7.81 14.94
C VAL A 25 15.44 -9.18 15.59
N THR A 26 14.79 -10.22 15.06
CA THR A 26 14.82 -11.57 15.66
C THR A 26 15.59 -12.60 14.84
N SER A 27 15.75 -12.38 13.53
CA SER A 27 16.40 -13.35 12.63
C SER A 27 17.86 -12.99 12.41
N ASN A 28 18.68 -13.22 13.42
CA ASN A 28 20.13 -13.02 13.36
C ASN A 28 20.51 -11.60 12.88
N PRO A 29 20.13 -10.54 13.62
CA PRO A 29 20.30 -9.17 13.18
C PRO A 29 21.77 -8.78 12.99
N ILE A 30 22.04 -8.04 11.91
CA ILE A 30 23.39 -7.52 11.60
C ILE A 30 23.37 -6.01 11.87
N SER A 31 24.19 -5.58 12.83
CA SER A 31 24.28 -4.16 13.22
C SER A 31 24.74 -3.28 12.06
N GLY A 32 24.02 -2.18 11.83
CA GLY A 32 24.31 -1.22 10.75
C GLY A 32 23.85 -1.65 9.37
N GLU A 33 23.23 -2.82 9.23
CA GLU A 33 22.74 -3.31 7.94
C GLU A 33 21.37 -2.72 7.60
N TYR A 34 21.10 -2.52 6.31
CA TYR A 34 19.85 -1.97 5.80
C TYR A 34 19.23 -2.86 4.71
N TYR A 35 17.90 -2.86 4.63
CA TYR A 35 17.16 -3.72 3.74
C TYR A 35 15.95 -2.99 3.15
N ASN A 36 15.63 -3.31 1.90
CA ASN A 36 14.35 -2.93 1.31
C ASN A 36 13.31 -4.02 1.60
N ILE A 37 12.10 -3.59 1.92
CA ILE A 37 10.92 -4.45 2.00
C ILE A 37 9.85 -3.89 1.06
N GLY A 38 8.97 -4.75 0.55
CA GLY A 38 7.87 -4.35 -0.32
C GLY A 38 7.01 -5.53 -0.72
N GLY A 39 5.85 -5.21 -1.31
CA GLY A 39 4.94 -6.22 -1.85
C GLY A 39 5.42 -6.81 -3.18
N THR A 40 4.62 -7.70 -3.71
CA THR A 40 4.84 -8.33 -5.03
C THR A 40 3.93 -7.77 -6.12
N HIS A 41 2.88 -7.05 -5.74
CA HIS A 41 1.92 -6.48 -6.69
C HIS A 41 2.31 -5.06 -7.07
N THR A 42 2.57 -4.83 -8.35
CA THR A 42 2.93 -3.52 -8.90
C THR A 42 1.85 -3.06 -9.89
N CYS A 43 1.23 -1.94 -9.61
CA CYS A 43 0.28 -1.31 -10.52
C CYS A 43 0.23 0.20 -10.30
N THR A 44 -0.43 0.92 -11.23
CA THR A 44 -0.67 2.35 -11.08
C THR A 44 -1.68 2.63 -9.95
N VAL A 45 -1.61 3.83 -9.39
CA VAL A 45 -2.62 4.32 -8.42
C VAL A 45 -4.01 4.27 -9.02
N ARG A 46 -4.13 4.52 -10.34
CA ARG A 46 -5.38 4.38 -11.11
C ARG A 46 -5.96 2.97 -11.00
N LYS A 47 -5.17 1.95 -11.29
CA LYS A 47 -5.62 0.55 -11.22
C LYS A 47 -6.03 0.13 -9.81
N MET A 48 -5.30 0.59 -8.80
CA MET A 48 -5.67 0.36 -7.41
C MET A 48 -7.03 1.00 -7.08
N LEU A 49 -7.25 2.24 -7.49
CA LEU A 49 -8.53 2.94 -7.30
C LEU A 49 -9.68 2.26 -8.03
N GLU A 50 -9.47 1.86 -9.29
CA GLU A 50 -10.46 1.12 -10.09
C GLU A 50 -10.83 -0.20 -9.43
N HIS A 51 -9.85 -0.92 -8.88
CA HIS A 51 -10.10 -2.14 -8.12
C HIS A 51 -10.98 -1.88 -6.88
N LEU A 52 -10.66 -0.85 -6.07
CA LEU A 52 -11.50 -0.47 -4.92
C LEU A 52 -12.92 -0.10 -5.32
N ILE A 53 -13.10 0.64 -6.42
CA ILE A 53 -14.43 0.97 -6.95
C ILE A 53 -15.16 -0.30 -7.41
N SER A 54 -14.47 -1.25 -8.03
CA SER A 54 -15.06 -2.49 -8.52
C SER A 54 -15.63 -3.38 -7.42
N ILE A 55 -14.99 -3.41 -6.24
CA ILE A 55 -15.45 -4.16 -5.06
C ILE A 55 -16.35 -3.33 -4.13
N SER A 56 -16.54 -2.03 -4.44
CA SER A 56 -17.44 -1.15 -3.70
C SER A 56 -18.92 -1.43 -4.03
N THR A 57 -19.78 -1.16 -3.07
CA THR A 57 -21.25 -1.12 -3.29
C THR A 57 -21.71 0.13 -4.04
N CYS A 58 -20.92 1.22 -4.00
CA CYS A 58 -21.16 2.45 -4.74
C CYS A 58 -20.43 2.39 -6.08
N LYS A 59 -21.16 2.41 -7.20
CA LYS A 59 -20.57 2.34 -8.56
C LYS A 59 -20.45 3.71 -9.24
N ASP A 60 -21.27 4.68 -8.83
CA ASP A 60 -21.35 6.01 -9.46
C ASP A 60 -20.35 7.00 -8.84
N ILE A 61 -19.13 6.54 -8.54
CA ILE A 61 -18.10 7.37 -7.96
C ILE A 61 -17.37 8.14 -9.07
N LYS A 62 -17.54 9.46 -9.08
CA LYS A 62 -16.80 10.34 -9.98
C LYS A 62 -15.40 10.60 -9.43
N VAL A 63 -14.39 10.38 -10.28
CA VAL A 63 -12.98 10.61 -9.96
C VAL A 63 -12.54 11.91 -10.66
N GLU A 64 -12.09 12.88 -9.88
CA GLU A 64 -11.60 14.18 -10.37
C GLU A 64 -10.15 14.38 -9.91
N ILE A 65 -9.27 14.74 -10.83
CA ILE A 65 -7.90 15.14 -10.49
C ILE A 65 -7.94 16.55 -9.93
N ASP A 66 -7.39 16.72 -8.74
CA ASP A 66 -7.26 17.99 -8.07
C ASP A 66 -5.82 18.50 -8.23
N PRO A 67 -5.59 19.61 -8.95
CA PRO A 67 -4.24 20.14 -9.16
C PRO A 67 -3.47 20.44 -7.87
N GLU A 68 -4.16 20.82 -6.79
CA GLU A 68 -3.54 21.09 -5.49
C GLU A 68 -2.97 19.83 -4.81
N ARG A 69 -3.38 18.64 -5.28
CA ARG A 69 -2.88 17.34 -4.81
C ARG A 69 -1.75 16.79 -5.67
N LEU A 70 -1.40 17.46 -6.75
CA LEU A 70 -0.26 17.08 -7.58
C LEU A 70 1.03 17.56 -6.91
N ARG A 71 2.00 16.67 -6.79
CA ARG A 71 3.33 17.02 -6.27
C ARG A 71 4.19 17.55 -7.42
N PRO A 72 5.01 18.60 -7.21
CA PRO A 72 5.92 19.11 -8.22
C PRO A 72 6.93 18.06 -8.73
N ILE A 73 7.33 17.15 -7.82
CA ILE A 73 8.20 16.01 -8.13
C ILE A 73 7.52 14.76 -7.55
N ASP A 74 7.21 13.82 -8.42
CA ASP A 74 6.67 12.50 -8.05
C ASP A 74 7.50 11.42 -8.75
N ALA A 75 7.73 10.30 -8.08
CA ALA A 75 8.41 9.17 -8.71
C ALA A 75 7.42 8.43 -9.61
N ASP A 76 7.75 8.30 -10.89
CA ASP A 76 6.91 7.58 -11.85
C ASP A 76 6.86 6.08 -11.56
N LEU A 77 7.97 5.54 -11.05
CA LEU A 77 8.14 4.12 -10.78
C LEU A 77 8.86 3.90 -9.45
N GLN A 78 8.27 3.08 -8.57
CA GLN A 78 8.89 2.60 -7.33
C GLN A 78 8.66 1.09 -7.19
N ILE A 79 9.71 0.32 -7.46
CA ILE A 79 9.72 -1.14 -7.28
C ILE A 79 10.93 -1.47 -6.39
N PRO A 80 10.72 -1.87 -5.12
CA PRO A 80 11.81 -2.23 -4.23
C PRO A 80 12.37 -3.60 -4.60
N ASP A 81 13.70 -3.72 -4.60
CA ASP A 81 14.37 -5.02 -4.62
C ASP A 81 14.47 -5.55 -3.18
N THR A 82 13.75 -6.63 -2.90
CA THR A 82 13.67 -7.26 -1.58
C THR A 82 14.57 -8.49 -1.44
N THR A 83 15.36 -8.83 -2.46
CA THR A 83 16.17 -10.05 -2.52
C THR A 83 17.09 -10.19 -1.32
N LYS A 84 17.77 -9.12 -0.91
CA LYS A 84 18.68 -9.11 0.23
C LYS A 84 17.96 -9.50 1.53
N PHE A 85 16.79 -8.92 1.79
CA PHE A 85 16.02 -9.21 3.00
C PHE A 85 15.46 -10.62 3.00
N THR A 86 14.90 -11.06 1.86
CA THR A 86 14.40 -12.42 1.67
C THR A 86 15.50 -13.45 1.88
N SER A 87 16.70 -13.24 1.33
CA SER A 87 17.82 -14.16 1.48
C SER A 87 18.32 -14.25 2.92
N HIS A 88 18.29 -13.14 3.68
CA HIS A 88 18.73 -13.10 5.06
C HIS A 88 17.72 -13.75 6.02
N THR A 89 16.42 -13.42 5.88
CA THR A 89 15.41 -13.74 6.89
C THR A 89 14.40 -14.80 6.44
N GLY A 90 14.37 -15.15 5.16
CA GLY A 90 13.32 -15.98 4.58
C GLY A 90 11.98 -15.26 4.40
N TRP A 91 11.89 -13.96 4.71
CA TRP A 91 10.67 -13.19 4.63
C TRP A 91 10.14 -13.09 3.19
N LYS A 92 8.84 -13.24 3.05
CA LYS A 92 8.10 -12.96 1.81
C LYS A 92 6.74 -12.36 2.18
N PRO A 93 6.16 -11.49 1.33
CA PRO A 93 4.76 -11.09 1.50
C PRO A 93 3.84 -12.31 1.40
N GLU A 94 2.84 -12.38 2.28
CA GLU A 94 1.88 -13.50 2.35
C GLU A 94 0.46 -13.04 2.05
N ILE A 95 0.17 -11.73 2.22
CA ILE A 95 -1.16 -11.18 2.00
C ILE A 95 -1.25 -10.63 0.58
N THR A 96 -2.25 -11.08 -0.17
CA THR A 96 -2.45 -10.65 -1.55
C THR A 96 -2.92 -9.19 -1.64
N PHE A 97 -2.72 -8.59 -2.79
CA PHE A 97 -3.23 -7.24 -3.07
C PHE A 97 -4.76 -7.18 -2.92
N GLU A 98 -5.46 -8.16 -3.47
CA GLU A 98 -6.92 -8.26 -3.44
C GLU A 98 -7.42 -8.31 -1.98
N GLN A 99 -6.81 -9.15 -1.15
CA GLN A 99 -7.16 -9.25 0.27
C GLN A 99 -6.89 -7.93 1.00
N THR A 100 -5.76 -7.29 0.72
CA THR A 100 -5.41 -5.98 1.31
C THR A 100 -6.45 -4.92 0.92
N MET A 101 -6.89 -4.88 -0.33
CA MET A 101 -7.88 -3.90 -0.79
C MET A 101 -9.26 -4.15 -0.20
N GLU A 102 -9.68 -5.40 -0.08
CA GLU A 102 -10.94 -5.77 0.56
C GLU A 102 -10.93 -5.40 2.05
N ASP A 103 -9.88 -5.76 2.78
CA ASP A 103 -9.72 -5.44 4.19
C ASP A 103 -9.68 -3.92 4.43
N LEU A 104 -8.98 -3.18 3.57
CA LEU A 104 -8.93 -1.73 3.61
C LEU A 104 -10.32 -1.11 3.44
N LEU A 105 -11.09 -1.57 2.46
CA LEU A 105 -12.44 -1.08 2.21
C LEU A 105 -13.38 -1.40 3.38
N ASN A 106 -13.30 -2.61 3.94
CA ASN A 106 -14.09 -3.02 5.09
C ASN A 106 -13.72 -2.24 6.35
N TYR A 107 -12.43 -2.00 6.60
CA TYR A 107 -11.98 -1.12 7.68
C TYR A 107 -12.63 0.26 7.58
N TRP A 108 -12.62 0.89 6.41
CA TRP A 108 -13.21 2.22 6.23
C TRP A 108 -14.74 2.20 6.35
N ARG A 109 -15.41 1.14 5.89
CA ARG A 109 -16.87 0.96 6.10
C ARG A 109 -17.22 0.97 7.59
N GLU A 110 -16.47 0.24 8.42
CA GLU A 110 -16.69 0.22 9.86
C GLU A 110 -16.36 1.57 10.52
N GLN A 111 -15.28 2.23 10.08
CA GLN A 111 -14.94 3.55 10.60
C GLN A 111 -16.06 4.57 10.30
N VAL A 112 -16.59 4.60 9.09
CA VAL A 112 -17.69 5.51 8.72
C VAL A 112 -18.96 5.20 9.53
N LYS A 113 -19.34 3.92 9.68
CA LYS A 113 -20.48 3.50 10.51
C LYS A 113 -20.34 3.94 11.97
N SER A 114 -19.13 3.87 12.53
CA SER A 114 -18.86 4.25 13.91
C SER A 114 -18.91 5.76 14.18
N GLY A 115 -19.11 6.58 13.14
CA GLY A 115 -19.20 8.03 13.24
C GLY A 115 -17.89 8.71 13.63
N ARG A 116 -16.75 8.03 13.53
CA ARG A 116 -15.45 8.66 13.80
C ARG A 116 -15.21 9.78 12.79
N ARG A 117 -15.05 11.01 13.33
CA ARG A 117 -14.64 12.15 12.50
C ARG A 117 -13.17 11.99 12.14
N TYR A 118 -12.90 11.85 10.83
CA TYR A 118 -11.53 11.93 10.35
C TYR A 118 -11.10 13.38 10.30
N LEU A 119 -9.94 13.67 10.91
CA LEU A 119 -9.31 14.97 10.73
C LEU A 119 -8.97 15.11 9.24
N ASN A 120 -9.61 16.05 8.58
CA ASN A 120 -9.21 16.50 7.26
C ASN A 120 -7.76 17.01 7.34
N ARG A 121 -6.80 16.26 6.82
CA ARG A 121 -5.43 16.72 6.62
C ARG A 121 -5.28 17.24 5.22
#